data_6d9aedef65cf63d99190c7881205e6d6
#
_entry.id   6d9aedef65cf63d99190c7881205e6d6
#
_cell.length_a   1.000
_cell.length_b   1.000
_cell.length_c   1.000
_cell.angle_alpha   90.00
_cell.angle_beta   90.00
_cell.angle_gamma   90.00
#
_symmetry.space_group_name_H-M   'P 1'
#
loop_
_entity.id
_entity.type
_entity.pdbx_description
1 polymer ?
#
loop_
_entity_poly.entity_id
_entity_poly.type
_entity_poly.pdbx_seq_one_letter_code
_entity_poly.pdbx_strand_id
1 'polypeptide(L)'
;MKRLFAPLVGLALLLSGCGTSTGAGNHDGVVTVFAAASLRSAFETMAPEFTAAEGVNVTFSFLGSQDLVAHLAGGARADVLATADETSMAKAADQELVGQAAIFARNTLVLVTPPGNPAGITGLDASLDGKKLVICDQAVPCGNATATLAKKLSVTLSPVSQEQKVSDVMAKITTGEGDAGVVYATDAASAGQRVTTVQIKGSEQVISTYPIALTTEPTNNAGGQKFLDYVLSAAGQRVLAAHGFLAP
;
A
#
# COMPACT_ATOMS: atom_id res chain seq x y z
N MET A 1 7.47 83.52 44.33
CA MET A 1 6.13 82.95 44.54
C MET A 1 5.28 83.17 43.28
N LYS A 2 5.25 82.31 42.32
CA LYS A 2 4.28 82.32 41.22
C LYS A 2 4.08 80.90 40.82
N ARG A 3 2.86 80.35 41.09
CA ARG A 3 2.44 79.03 40.68
C ARG A 3 1.97 79.09 39.23
N LEU A 4 2.55 78.29 38.35
CA LEU A 4 2.01 78.02 37.00
C LEU A 4 1.29 76.70 37.01
N PHE A 5 0.02 76.75 36.69
CA PHE A 5 -0.83 75.57 36.36
C PHE A 5 -0.58 75.21 34.87
N ALA A 6 -0.29 73.98 34.58
CA ALA A 6 -0.32 73.41 33.24
C ALA A 6 -1.54 72.54 33.05
N PRO A 7 -2.28 72.62 31.95
CA PRO A 7 -3.44 71.80 31.72
C PRO A 7 -3.03 70.41 31.15
N LEU A 8 -3.64 69.36 31.70
CA LEU A 8 -3.54 68.00 31.23
C LEU A 8 -4.38 67.87 29.96
N VAL A 9 -3.74 67.63 28.81
CA VAL A 9 -4.42 67.25 27.57
C VAL A 9 -4.57 65.73 27.56
N GLY A 10 -5.79 65.27 27.70
CA GLY A 10 -6.14 63.81 27.61
C GLY A 10 -6.09 63.37 26.16
N LEU A 11 -5.16 62.47 25.85
CA LEU A 11 -5.05 61.80 24.55
C LEU A 11 -5.89 60.50 24.61
N ALA A 12 -7.08 60.54 24.00
CA ALA A 12 -7.93 59.36 23.82
C ALA A 12 -7.33 58.46 22.72
N LEU A 13 -6.70 57.33 23.10
CA LEU A 13 -6.30 56.31 22.19
C LEU A 13 -7.54 55.47 21.77
N LEU A 14 -7.97 55.67 20.52
CA LEU A 14 -8.91 54.78 19.85
C LEU A 14 -8.16 53.51 19.50
N LEU A 15 -8.32 52.43 20.26
CA LEU A 15 -7.92 51.09 19.89
C LEU A 15 -8.86 50.58 18.77
N SER A 16 -8.45 50.80 17.52
CA SER A 16 -9.00 50.12 16.38
C SER A 16 -8.56 48.64 16.46
N GLY A 17 -9.40 47.78 16.95
CA GLY A 17 -9.23 46.32 16.94
C GLY A 17 -9.26 45.85 15.50
N CYS A 18 -8.10 45.64 14.86
CA CYS A 18 -8.00 44.76 13.70
C CYS A 18 -8.28 43.32 14.15
N GLY A 19 -9.51 42.88 13.97
CA GLY A 19 -9.83 41.47 14.02
C GLY A 19 -9.14 40.77 12.87
N THR A 20 -7.92 40.26 13.10
CA THR A 20 -7.35 39.23 12.26
C THR A 20 -8.19 37.98 12.49
N SER A 21 -9.18 37.77 11.61
CA SER A 21 -9.71 36.43 11.40
C SER A 21 -8.54 35.58 10.85
N THR A 22 -7.77 34.99 11.76
CA THR A 22 -6.98 33.81 11.45
C THR A 22 -7.98 32.75 11.04
N GLY A 23 -8.26 32.67 9.74
CA GLY A 23 -8.78 31.45 9.17
C GLY A 23 -7.79 30.37 9.57
N ALA A 24 -8.16 29.57 10.57
CA ALA A 24 -7.54 28.30 10.83
C ALA A 24 -7.81 27.49 9.57
N GLY A 25 -6.92 27.61 8.58
CA GLY A 25 -6.77 26.58 7.58
C GLY A 25 -6.47 25.33 8.40
N ASN A 26 -7.42 24.42 8.46
CA ASN A 26 -7.17 23.06 8.88
C ASN A 26 -6.11 22.53 7.92
N HIS A 27 -4.84 22.71 8.26
CA HIS A 27 -3.79 21.87 7.74
C HIS A 27 -4.02 20.50 8.39
N ASP A 28 -4.98 19.75 7.86
CA ASP A 28 -5.06 18.34 8.12
C ASP A 28 -3.67 17.83 7.73
N GLY A 29 -2.87 17.43 8.71
CA GLY A 29 -1.47 17.09 8.52
C GLY A 29 -1.32 15.93 7.52
N VAL A 30 -0.08 15.58 7.21
CA VAL A 30 0.24 14.48 6.31
C VAL A 30 -0.30 13.17 6.89
N VAL A 31 -0.97 12.38 6.06
CA VAL A 31 -1.38 11.00 6.39
C VAL A 31 -0.23 10.05 6.07
N THR A 32 0.15 9.22 7.03
CA THR A 32 1.16 8.18 6.85
C THR A 32 0.46 6.83 6.65
N VAL A 33 0.67 6.22 5.50
CA VAL A 33 0.06 4.95 5.13
C VAL A 33 1.13 3.86 5.01
N PHE A 34 0.98 2.81 5.79
CA PHE A 34 1.75 1.58 5.64
C PHE A 34 0.97 0.66 4.70
N ALA A 35 1.53 0.35 3.54
CA ALA A 35 0.86 -0.40 2.49
C ALA A 35 1.73 -1.54 1.95
N ALA A 36 1.12 -2.67 1.65
CA ALA A 36 1.78 -3.79 0.99
C ALA A 36 2.44 -3.34 -0.33
N ALA A 37 3.60 -3.89 -0.64
CA ALA A 37 4.41 -3.49 -1.80
C ALA A 37 3.65 -3.56 -3.13
N SER A 38 2.73 -4.51 -3.29
CA SER A 38 1.86 -4.66 -4.47
C SER A 38 0.84 -3.52 -4.67
N LEU A 39 0.59 -2.70 -3.64
CA LEU A 39 -0.32 -1.56 -3.71
C LEU A 39 0.35 -0.30 -4.26
N ARG A 40 1.69 -0.28 -4.36
CA ARG A 40 2.46 0.93 -4.70
C ARG A 40 1.90 1.67 -5.91
N SER A 41 1.80 1.01 -7.05
CA SER A 41 1.41 1.66 -8.31
C SER A 41 0.01 2.29 -8.23
N ALA A 42 -0.95 1.58 -7.62
CA ALA A 42 -2.32 2.09 -7.46
C ALA A 42 -2.38 3.25 -6.46
N PHE A 43 -1.71 3.13 -5.31
CA PHE A 43 -1.75 4.16 -4.27
C PHE A 43 -0.98 5.42 -4.65
N GLU A 44 0.16 5.29 -5.36
CA GLU A 44 0.88 6.44 -5.91
C GLU A 44 0.06 7.18 -6.98
N THR A 45 -0.73 6.45 -7.79
CA THR A 45 -1.70 7.05 -8.73
C THR A 45 -2.86 7.73 -8.00
N MET A 46 -3.34 7.13 -6.91
CA MET A 46 -4.46 7.61 -6.10
C MET A 46 -4.10 8.89 -5.31
N ALA A 47 -2.84 9.03 -4.87
CA ALA A 47 -2.42 10.10 -3.97
C ALA A 47 -2.72 11.52 -4.46
N PRO A 48 -2.41 11.92 -5.70
CA PRO A 48 -2.74 13.27 -6.18
C PRO A 48 -4.24 13.51 -6.29
N GLU A 49 -5.02 12.50 -6.66
CA GLU A 49 -6.48 12.61 -6.73
C GLU A 49 -7.08 12.76 -5.32
N PHE A 50 -6.61 11.98 -4.36
CA PHE A 50 -6.98 12.11 -2.95
C PHE A 50 -6.64 13.49 -2.39
N THR A 51 -5.40 13.96 -2.62
CA THR A 51 -4.97 15.29 -2.15
C THR A 51 -5.83 16.41 -2.74
N ALA A 52 -6.17 16.31 -4.02
CA ALA A 52 -7.05 17.29 -4.66
C ALA A 52 -8.49 17.27 -4.12
N ALA A 53 -9.00 16.09 -3.77
CA ALA A 53 -10.38 15.92 -3.26
C ALA A 53 -10.50 16.33 -1.77
N GLU A 54 -9.53 15.95 -0.94
CA GLU A 54 -9.66 16.01 0.52
C GLU A 54 -8.79 17.13 1.16
N GLY A 55 -7.89 17.76 0.39
CA GLY A 55 -6.97 18.78 0.89
C GLY A 55 -5.87 18.24 1.82
N VAL A 56 -5.66 16.93 1.86
CA VAL A 56 -4.73 16.23 2.75
C VAL A 56 -3.62 15.57 1.94
N ASN A 57 -2.37 15.77 2.33
CA ASN A 57 -1.25 15.06 1.71
C ASN A 57 -1.11 13.67 2.30
N VAL A 58 -0.60 12.73 1.52
CA VAL A 58 -0.34 11.35 1.95
C VAL A 58 1.11 10.95 1.67
N THR A 59 1.70 10.20 2.60
CA THR A 59 3.01 9.56 2.45
C THR A 59 2.87 8.06 2.64
N PHE A 60 3.68 7.29 1.93
CA PHE A 60 3.60 5.84 1.94
C PHE A 60 4.90 5.18 2.39
N SER A 61 4.76 4.10 3.17
CA SER A 61 5.79 3.09 3.35
C SER A 61 5.33 1.80 2.69
N PHE A 62 6.04 1.37 1.63
CA PHE A 62 5.72 0.15 0.90
C PHE A 62 6.70 -0.98 1.24
N LEU A 63 6.23 -1.98 1.98
CA LEU A 63 7.01 -3.14 2.42
C LEU A 63 6.20 -4.43 2.26
N GLY A 64 6.77 -5.55 2.67
CA GLY A 64 6.01 -6.77 2.91
C GLY A 64 5.00 -6.54 4.05
N SER A 65 3.81 -7.15 3.96
CA SER A 65 2.76 -6.92 4.97
C SER A 65 3.22 -7.31 6.38
N GLN A 66 3.99 -8.39 6.51
CA GLN A 66 4.56 -8.83 7.78
C GLN A 66 5.55 -7.82 8.38
N ASP A 67 6.35 -7.13 7.53
CA ASP A 67 7.30 -6.11 7.98
C ASP A 67 6.57 -4.86 8.45
N LEU A 68 5.49 -4.47 7.77
CA LEU A 68 4.64 -3.34 8.18
C LEU A 68 4.04 -3.59 9.56
N VAL A 69 3.52 -4.80 9.81
CA VAL A 69 3.00 -5.21 11.12
C VAL A 69 4.11 -5.20 12.17
N ALA A 70 5.29 -5.75 11.84
CA ALA A 70 6.43 -5.74 12.75
C ALA A 70 6.91 -4.31 13.08
N HIS A 71 6.90 -3.39 12.10
CA HIS A 71 7.23 -1.98 12.33
C HIS A 71 6.23 -1.31 13.27
N LEU A 72 4.91 -1.54 13.09
CA LEU A 72 3.90 -1.02 14.01
C LEU A 72 4.09 -1.59 15.42
N ALA A 73 4.30 -2.90 15.55
CA ALA A 73 4.59 -3.56 16.83
C ALA A 73 5.87 -3.03 17.49
N GLY A 74 6.85 -2.60 16.71
CA GLY A 74 8.08 -1.94 17.15
C GLY A 74 7.93 -0.46 17.49
N GLY A 75 6.71 0.09 17.44
CA GLY A 75 6.41 1.49 17.79
C GLY A 75 6.53 2.49 16.62
N ALA A 76 6.72 2.03 15.37
CA ALA A 76 6.60 2.91 14.22
C ALA A 76 5.15 3.39 14.06
N ARG A 77 4.96 4.65 13.69
CA ARG A 77 3.63 5.25 13.60
C ARG A 77 3.17 5.35 12.15
N ALA A 78 1.93 4.95 11.94
CA ALA A 78 1.17 5.17 10.72
C ALA A 78 -0.27 5.46 11.09
N ASP A 79 -1.03 6.05 10.16
CA ASP A 79 -2.45 6.34 10.36
C ASP A 79 -3.31 5.23 9.78
N VAL A 80 -2.82 4.58 8.72
CA VAL A 80 -3.51 3.51 8.00
C VAL A 80 -2.56 2.35 7.74
N LEU A 81 -3.06 1.12 7.91
CA LEU A 81 -2.41 -0.12 7.47
C LEU A 81 -3.25 -0.77 6.36
N ALA A 82 -2.62 -1.10 5.22
CA ALA A 82 -3.21 -1.87 4.13
C ALA A 82 -2.34 -3.07 3.78
N THR A 83 -2.85 -4.29 3.98
CA THR A 83 -2.10 -5.54 3.78
C THR A 83 -2.55 -6.29 2.53
N ALA A 84 -1.73 -7.22 2.04
CA ALA A 84 -2.02 -8.04 0.87
C ALA A 84 -2.64 -9.41 1.25
N ASP A 85 -2.92 -9.63 2.53
CA ASP A 85 -3.65 -10.78 3.03
C ASP A 85 -4.35 -10.48 4.36
N GLU A 86 -5.34 -11.31 4.68
CA GLU A 86 -6.08 -11.24 5.94
C GLU A 86 -5.24 -11.75 7.13
N THR A 87 -4.27 -12.64 6.90
CA THR A 87 -3.41 -13.20 7.96
C THR A 87 -2.54 -12.12 8.60
N SER A 88 -1.94 -11.25 7.79
CA SER A 88 -1.14 -10.12 8.30
C SER A 88 -2.01 -9.11 9.03
N MET A 89 -3.21 -8.82 8.52
CA MET A 89 -4.16 -7.93 9.19
C MET A 89 -4.65 -8.51 10.51
N ALA A 90 -4.97 -9.80 10.55
CA ALA A 90 -5.36 -10.47 11.78
C ALA A 90 -4.25 -10.41 12.85
N LYS A 91 -2.97 -10.63 12.45
CA LYS A 91 -1.83 -10.47 13.37
C LYS A 91 -1.71 -9.05 13.92
N ALA A 92 -2.02 -8.03 13.12
CA ALA A 92 -2.04 -6.64 13.59
C ALA A 92 -3.21 -6.41 14.56
N ALA A 93 -4.38 -6.98 14.29
CA ALA A 93 -5.55 -6.90 15.17
C ALA A 93 -5.34 -7.64 16.50
N ASP A 94 -4.77 -8.85 16.47
CA ASP A 94 -4.45 -9.64 17.67
C ASP A 94 -3.46 -8.92 18.62
N GLN A 95 -2.65 -8.01 18.07
CA GLN A 95 -1.73 -7.16 18.81
C GLN A 95 -2.31 -5.77 19.12
N GLU A 96 -3.60 -5.57 18.87
CA GLU A 96 -4.31 -4.30 19.08
C GLU A 96 -3.68 -3.10 18.34
N LEU A 97 -2.97 -3.34 17.22
CA LEU A 97 -2.31 -2.29 16.44
C LEU A 97 -3.25 -1.57 15.47
N VAL A 98 -4.38 -2.18 15.14
CA VAL A 98 -5.37 -1.66 14.19
C VAL A 98 -6.80 -1.82 14.72
N GLY A 99 -7.69 -0.95 14.25
CA GLY A 99 -9.12 -1.08 14.45
C GLY A 99 -9.78 -2.06 13.49
N GLN A 100 -11.08 -1.89 13.27
CA GLN A 100 -11.84 -2.74 12.35
C GLN A 100 -11.34 -2.59 10.93
N ALA A 101 -11.01 -3.72 10.29
CA ALA A 101 -10.57 -3.75 8.89
C ALA A 101 -11.75 -3.90 7.93
N ALA A 102 -11.61 -3.29 6.74
CA ALA A 102 -12.49 -3.49 5.60
C ALA A 102 -11.72 -4.11 4.43
N ILE A 103 -12.32 -5.05 3.72
CA ILE A 103 -11.77 -5.55 2.45
C ILE A 103 -12.00 -4.50 1.38
N PHE A 104 -10.95 -4.11 0.66
CA PHE A 104 -11.04 -3.06 -0.36
C PHE A 104 -10.64 -3.52 -1.76
N ALA A 105 -9.94 -4.64 -1.88
CA ALA A 105 -9.52 -5.19 -3.17
C ALA A 105 -9.24 -6.69 -3.08
N ARG A 106 -9.15 -7.34 -4.25
CA ARG A 106 -8.68 -8.72 -4.40
C ARG A 106 -7.67 -8.81 -5.53
N ASN A 107 -6.86 -9.88 -5.55
CA ASN A 107 -5.84 -10.09 -6.56
C ASN A 107 -5.63 -11.60 -6.81
N THR A 108 -5.01 -11.92 -7.95
CA THR A 108 -4.61 -13.30 -8.30
C THR A 108 -3.12 -13.36 -8.61
N LEU A 109 -2.59 -14.58 -8.65
CA LEU A 109 -1.19 -14.82 -9.01
C LEU A 109 -1.03 -15.09 -10.50
N VAL A 110 0.09 -14.63 -11.04
CA VAL A 110 0.58 -14.94 -12.40
C VAL A 110 2.07 -15.26 -12.33
N LEU A 111 2.58 -15.91 -13.38
CA LEU A 111 4.02 -15.98 -13.63
C LEU A 111 4.44 -14.77 -14.48
N VAL A 112 5.63 -14.27 -14.22
CA VAL A 112 6.34 -13.32 -15.07
C VAL A 112 7.68 -13.89 -15.46
N THR A 113 8.12 -13.59 -16.69
CA THR A 113 9.43 -13.95 -17.23
C THR A 113 10.09 -12.70 -17.80
N PRO A 114 11.39 -12.68 -18.08
CA PRO A 114 11.99 -11.65 -18.90
C PRO A 114 11.23 -11.49 -20.22
N PRO A 115 11.32 -10.31 -20.89
CA PRO A 115 10.61 -10.05 -22.13
C PRO A 115 10.84 -11.14 -23.18
N GLY A 116 9.75 -11.56 -23.84
CA GLY A 116 9.78 -12.62 -24.87
C GLY A 116 9.83 -14.04 -24.31
N ASN A 117 9.84 -14.23 -22.99
CA ASN A 117 9.84 -15.55 -22.35
C ASN A 117 10.96 -16.49 -22.87
N PRO A 118 12.24 -16.09 -22.75
CA PRO A 118 13.35 -16.84 -23.36
C PRO A 118 13.53 -18.26 -22.79
N ALA A 119 13.03 -18.50 -21.57
CA ALA A 119 13.08 -19.82 -20.92
C ALA A 119 11.94 -20.77 -21.36
N GLY A 120 10.96 -20.28 -22.13
CA GLY A 120 9.84 -21.08 -22.64
C GLY A 120 8.87 -21.55 -21.54
N ILE A 121 8.65 -20.75 -20.49
CA ILE A 121 7.76 -21.07 -19.39
C ILE A 121 6.32 -21.05 -19.87
N THR A 122 5.54 -22.08 -19.57
CA THR A 122 4.14 -22.21 -20.00
C THR A 122 3.13 -22.15 -18.87
N GLY A 123 3.58 -22.32 -17.61
CA GLY A 123 2.71 -22.32 -16.45
C GLY A 123 3.45 -22.69 -15.16
N LEU A 124 2.69 -22.91 -14.11
CA LEU A 124 3.21 -23.49 -12.88
C LEU A 124 3.25 -25.03 -13.05
N ASP A 125 4.17 -25.50 -13.89
CA ASP A 125 4.24 -26.87 -14.40
C ASP A 125 5.70 -27.29 -14.67
N ALA A 126 5.89 -28.41 -15.34
CA ALA A 126 7.22 -28.96 -15.67
C ALA A 126 8.11 -28.03 -16.54
N SER A 127 7.54 -26.96 -17.13
CA SER A 127 8.35 -25.96 -17.86
C SER A 127 9.29 -25.19 -16.93
N LEU A 128 9.06 -25.27 -15.62
CA LEU A 128 9.93 -24.67 -14.59
C LEU A 128 11.12 -25.56 -14.19
N ASP A 129 11.16 -26.82 -14.66
CA ASP A 129 12.23 -27.76 -14.29
C ASP A 129 13.61 -27.25 -14.77
N GLY A 130 14.54 -27.14 -13.82
CA GLY A 130 15.89 -26.61 -14.07
C GLY A 130 15.96 -25.11 -14.37
N LYS A 131 14.87 -24.36 -14.21
CA LYS A 131 14.82 -22.91 -14.39
C LYS A 131 15.03 -22.18 -13.07
N LYS A 132 15.54 -20.96 -13.16
CA LYS A 132 15.71 -20.07 -12.00
C LYS A 132 14.37 -19.46 -11.62
N LEU A 133 13.58 -20.21 -10.85
CA LEU A 133 12.31 -19.72 -10.29
C LEU A 133 12.59 -18.83 -9.09
N VAL A 134 12.02 -17.63 -9.07
CA VAL A 134 12.03 -16.68 -7.95
C VAL A 134 10.61 -16.54 -7.41
N ILE A 135 10.44 -16.72 -6.11
CA ILE A 135 9.12 -16.54 -5.46
C ILE A 135 9.28 -15.69 -4.20
N CYS A 136 8.17 -15.34 -3.58
CA CYS A 136 8.19 -14.79 -2.23
C CYS A 136 8.44 -15.90 -1.19
N ASP A 137 9.03 -15.55 -0.05
CA ASP A 137 9.07 -16.42 1.14
C ASP A 137 7.66 -16.76 1.62
N GLN A 138 7.46 -17.98 2.11
CA GLN A 138 6.14 -18.45 2.53
C GLN A 138 5.55 -17.67 3.71
N ALA A 139 6.39 -17.01 4.51
CA ALA A 139 5.94 -16.19 5.64
C ALA A 139 5.25 -14.90 5.21
N VAL A 140 5.37 -14.51 3.93
CA VAL A 140 4.78 -13.26 3.41
C VAL A 140 3.58 -13.55 2.50
N PRO A 141 2.66 -12.57 2.28
CA PRO A 141 1.39 -12.80 1.57
C PRO A 141 1.54 -13.48 0.21
N CYS A 142 2.44 -12.97 -0.66
CA CYS A 142 2.68 -13.52 -1.99
C CYS A 142 3.23 -14.95 -1.94
N GLY A 143 4.08 -15.26 -0.96
CA GLY A 143 4.64 -16.60 -0.79
C GLY A 143 3.63 -17.58 -0.23
N ASN A 144 2.83 -17.18 0.75
CA ASN A 144 1.72 -17.99 1.27
C ASN A 144 0.69 -18.33 0.17
N ALA A 145 0.31 -17.33 -0.64
CA ALA A 145 -0.57 -17.52 -1.77
C ALA A 145 0.05 -18.49 -2.82
N THR A 146 1.35 -18.34 -3.13
CA THR A 146 2.08 -19.21 -4.04
C THR A 146 2.13 -20.65 -3.54
N ALA A 147 2.47 -20.87 -2.27
CA ALA A 147 2.50 -22.20 -1.66
C ALA A 147 1.12 -22.87 -1.64
N THR A 148 0.08 -22.06 -1.32
CA THR A 148 -1.32 -22.54 -1.35
C THR A 148 -1.73 -22.95 -2.76
N LEU A 149 -1.38 -22.16 -3.77
CA LEU A 149 -1.69 -22.48 -5.17
C LEU A 149 -0.94 -23.71 -5.64
N ALA A 150 0.36 -23.80 -5.38
CA ALA A 150 1.18 -24.96 -5.73
C ALA A 150 0.61 -26.26 -5.11
N LYS A 151 0.19 -26.21 -3.84
CA LYS A 151 -0.47 -27.33 -3.16
C LYS A 151 -1.78 -27.72 -3.85
N LYS A 152 -2.64 -26.76 -4.20
CA LYS A 152 -3.91 -27.04 -4.91
C LYS A 152 -3.69 -27.64 -6.29
N LEU A 153 -2.65 -27.21 -6.98
CA LEU A 153 -2.28 -27.72 -8.30
C LEU A 153 -1.43 -29.00 -8.25
N SER A 154 -1.07 -29.47 -7.05
CA SER A 154 -0.17 -30.63 -6.82
C SER A 154 1.19 -30.45 -7.51
N VAL A 155 1.71 -29.21 -7.52
CA VAL A 155 3.02 -28.88 -8.09
C VAL A 155 4.03 -28.68 -6.97
N THR A 156 5.23 -29.28 -7.11
CA THR A 156 6.36 -29.01 -6.22
C THR A 156 7.22 -27.92 -6.83
N LEU A 157 7.41 -26.84 -6.09
CA LEU A 157 8.26 -25.72 -6.53
C LEU A 157 9.69 -25.87 -6.00
N SER A 158 10.67 -25.56 -6.85
CA SER A 158 12.09 -25.56 -6.49
C SER A 158 12.69 -24.18 -6.76
N PRO A 159 12.36 -23.17 -5.94
CA PRO A 159 12.85 -21.82 -6.13
C PRO A 159 14.34 -21.71 -5.86
N VAL A 160 15.06 -20.92 -6.66
CA VAL A 160 16.47 -20.57 -6.40
C VAL A 160 16.59 -19.37 -5.46
N SER A 161 15.50 -18.62 -5.27
CA SER A 161 15.46 -17.45 -4.37
C SER A 161 14.06 -17.23 -3.83
N GLN A 162 14.00 -16.79 -2.56
CA GLN A 162 12.76 -16.46 -1.85
C GLN A 162 12.85 -15.06 -1.28
N GLU A 163 11.92 -14.17 -1.65
CA GLU A 163 11.98 -12.74 -1.39
C GLU A 163 10.99 -12.31 -0.31
N GLN A 164 11.32 -11.26 0.42
CA GLN A 164 10.47 -10.75 1.51
C GLN A 164 9.31 -9.88 1.04
N LYS A 165 9.27 -9.52 -0.25
CA LYS A 165 8.16 -8.78 -0.88
C LYS A 165 8.12 -9.02 -2.39
N VAL A 166 6.95 -8.88 -2.98
CA VAL A 166 6.73 -9.15 -4.41
C VAL A 166 7.52 -8.22 -5.34
N SER A 167 7.80 -7.00 -4.93
CA SER A 167 8.62 -6.08 -5.71
C SER A 167 10.06 -6.56 -5.92
N ASP A 168 10.60 -7.35 -5.00
CA ASP A 168 11.96 -7.91 -5.12
C ASP A 168 11.96 -9.11 -6.07
N VAL A 169 10.89 -9.93 -6.09
CA VAL A 169 10.68 -10.94 -7.14
C VAL A 169 10.66 -10.26 -8.51
N MET A 170 9.84 -9.20 -8.66
CA MET A 170 9.74 -8.47 -9.92
C MET A 170 11.09 -7.87 -10.34
N ALA A 171 11.86 -7.30 -9.41
CA ALA A 171 13.18 -6.74 -9.68
C ALA A 171 14.12 -7.80 -10.27
N LYS A 172 14.21 -9.00 -9.66
CA LYS A 172 15.06 -10.09 -10.14
C LYS A 172 14.67 -10.58 -11.53
N ILE A 173 13.39 -10.58 -11.88
CA ILE A 173 12.96 -10.95 -13.24
C ILE A 173 13.31 -9.85 -14.24
N THR A 174 13.08 -8.59 -13.91
CA THR A 174 13.37 -7.47 -14.82
C THR A 174 14.87 -7.23 -15.02
N THR A 175 15.72 -7.64 -14.09
CA THR A 175 17.20 -7.60 -14.22
C THR A 175 17.81 -8.87 -14.86
N GLY A 176 16.99 -9.90 -15.12
CA GLY A 176 17.44 -11.16 -15.72
C GLY A 176 18.14 -12.12 -14.75
N GLU A 177 18.01 -11.89 -13.44
CA GLU A 177 18.55 -12.80 -12.41
C GLU A 177 17.73 -14.08 -12.27
N GLY A 178 16.43 -14.04 -12.64
CA GLY A 178 15.51 -15.18 -12.66
C GLY A 178 14.92 -15.42 -14.04
N ASP A 179 14.61 -16.68 -14.33
CA ASP A 179 13.93 -17.10 -15.56
C ASP A 179 12.43 -16.95 -15.47
N ALA A 180 11.88 -17.11 -14.26
CA ALA A 180 10.46 -16.95 -13.95
C ALA A 180 10.26 -16.49 -12.51
N GLY A 181 9.19 -15.72 -12.27
CA GLY A 181 8.79 -15.31 -10.94
C GLY A 181 7.28 -15.41 -10.76
N VAL A 182 6.82 -15.75 -9.55
CA VAL A 182 5.40 -15.70 -9.19
C VAL A 182 5.12 -14.36 -8.52
N VAL A 183 4.20 -13.59 -9.09
CA VAL A 183 3.81 -12.26 -8.63
C VAL A 183 2.29 -12.08 -8.70
N TYR A 184 1.77 -10.98 -8.20
CA TYR A 184 0.37 -10.66 -8.42
C TYR A 184 0.13 -10.15 -9.84
N ALA A 185 -1.09 -10.35 -10.36
CA ALA A 185 -1.48 -9.88 -11.69
C ALA A 185 -1.30 -8.36 -11.84
N THR A 186 -1.52 -7.60 -10.77
CA THR A 186 -1.32 -6.14 -10.74
C THR A 186 0.15 -5.73 -10.86
N ASP A 187 1.08 -6.49 -10.28
CA ASP A 187 2.53 -6.23 -10.43
C ASP A 187 2.97 -6.45 -11.87
N ALA A 188 2.48 -7.53 -12.49
CA ALA A 188 2.73 -7.84 -13.90
C ALA A 188 2.17 -6.75 -14.83
N ALA A 189 0.92 -6.30 -14.58
CA ALA A 189 0.29 -5.21 -15.33
C ALA A 189 1.09 -3.91 -15.20
N SER A 190 1.53 -3.56 -13.99
CA SER A 190 2.36 -2.38 -13.72
C SER A 190 3.74 -2.44 -14.36
N ALA A 191 4.31 -3.64 -14.52
CA ALA A 191 5.59 -3.85 -15.20
C ALA A 191 5.47 -3.66 -16.72
N GLY A 192 4.30 -3.92 -17.30
CA GLY A 192 4.04 -3.77 -18.73
C GLY A 192 5.05 -4.58 -19.58
N GLN A 193 5.67 -3.94 -20.58
CA GLN A 193 6.59 -4.58 -21.50
C GLN A 193 7.94 -5.01 -20.89
N ARG A 194 8.20 -4.67 -19.61
CA ARG A 194 9.43 -5.09 -18.93
C ARG A 194 9.44 -6.57 -18.56
N VAL A 195 8.30 -7.24 -18.68
CA VAL A 195 8.12 -8.67 -18.45
C VAL A 195 7.16 -9.27 -19.47
N THR A 196 7.21 -10.59 -19.65
CA THR A 196 6.14 -11.35 -20.29
C THR A 196 5.32 -12.04 -19.22
N THR A 197 4.01 -11.81 -19.22
CA THR A 197 3.09 -12.45 -18.28
C THR A 197 2.65 -13.81 -18.81
N VAL A 198 2.76 -14.85 -17.99
CA VAL A 198 2.26 -16.20 -18.27
C VAL A 198 1.17 -16.51 -17.26
N GLN A 199 -0.03 -16.83 -17.74
CA GLN A 199 -1.15 -17.17 -16.87
C GLN A 199 -0.92 -18.51 -16.17
N ILE A 200 -1.26 -18.57 -14.88
CA ILE A 200 -1.24 -19.82 -14.11
C ILE A 200 -2.64 -20.40 -14.18
N LYS A 201 -2.80 -21.53 -14.87
CA LYS A 201 -4.07 -22.24 -14.91
C LYS A 201 -4.47 -22.68 -13.50
N GLY A 202 -5.65 -22.27 -13.05
CA GLY A 202 -6.14 -22.54 -11.70
C GLY A 202 -5.79 -21.48 -10.66
N SER A 203 -5.17 -20.34 -11.06
CA SER A 203 -4.86 -19.24 -10.14
C SER A 203 -6.10 -18.63 -9.50
N GLU A 204 -7.25 -18.72 -10.16
CA GLU A 204 -8.55 -18.30 -9.63
C GLU A 204 -9.00 -19.07 -8.38
N GLN A 205 -8.36 -20.20 -8.07
CA GLN A 205 -8.61 -20.96 -6.85
C GLN A 205 -7.95 -20.35 -5.59
N VAL A 206 -7.07 -19.37 -5.78
CA VAL A 206 -6.39 -18.67 -4.68
C VAL A 206 -6.47 -17.17 -4.94
N ILE A 207 -7.49 -16.56 -4.34
CA ILE A 207 -7.71 -15.13 -4.39
C ILE A 207 -7.07 -14.52 -3.15
N SER A 208 -6.16 -13.57 -3.33
CA SER A 208 -5.61 -12.76 -2.25
C SER A 208 -6.55 -11.60 -1.95
N THR A 209 -6.94 -11.46 -0.69
CA THR A 209 -7.84 -10.43 -0.17
C THR A 209 -7.03 -9.33 0.49
N TYR A 210 -7.33 -8.08 0.18
CA TYR A 210 -6.61 -6.91 0.66
C TYR A 210 -7.45 -6.15 1.67
N PRO A 211 -7.18 -6.27 2.97
CA PRO A 211 -7.81 -5.48 4.00
C PRO A 211 -7.07 -4.16 4.26
N ILE A 212 -7.83 -3.15 4.69
CA ILE A 212 -7.36 -1.84 5.13
C ILE A 212 -7.98 -1.48 6.48
N ALA A 213 -7.23 -0.87 7.38
CA ALA A 213 -7.69 -0.43 8.67
C ALA A 213 -6.97 0.85 9.14
N LEU A 214 -7.63 1.61 10.02
CA LEU A 214 -6.93 2.63 10.81
C LEU A 214 -6.05 1.94 11.85
N THR A 215 -4.92 2.55 12.17
CA THR A 215 -4.11 2.12 13.32
C THR A 215 -4.73 2.61 14.63
N THR A 216 -4.38 2.00 15.74
CA THR A 216 -4.90 2.39 17.07
C THR A 216 -4.18 3.62 17.64
N GLU A 217 -2.97 3.92 17.17
CA GLU A 217 -2.19 5.08 17.57
C GLU A 217 -1.83 5.99 16.38
N PRO A 218 -2.83 6.54 15.65
CA PRO A 218 -2.59 7.37 14.49
C PRO A 218 -1.97 8.72 14.91
N THR A 219 -1.20 9.32 14.01
CA THR A 219 -0.73 10.71 14.15
C THR A 219 -1.73 11.70 13.59
N ASN A 220 -2.53 11.27 12.62
CA ASN A 220 -3.59 12.04 11.96
C ASN A 220 -4.82 11.15 11.71
N ASN A 221 -5.60 10.90 12.77
CA ASN A 221 -6.77 10.02 12.68
C ASN A 221 -7.82 10.52 11.67
N ALA A 222 -8.08 11.83 11.63
CA ALA A 222 -9.07 12.39 10.70
C ALA A 222 -8.63 12.24 9.24
N GLY A 223 -7.36 12.52 8.95
CA GLY A 223 -6.79 12.31 7.61
C GLY A 223 -6.73 10.83 7.23
N GLY A 224 -6.36 9.96 8.18
CA GLY A 224 -6.37 8.50 7.99
C GLY A 224 -7.77 7.98 7.62
N GLN A 225 -8.81 8.45 8.31
CA GLN A 225 -10.19 8.10 7.98
C GLN A 225 -10.58 8.58 6.58
N LYS A 226 -10.25 9.82 6.21
CA LYS A 226 -10.48 10.33 4.84
C LYS A 226 -9.79 9.45 3.78
N PHE A 227 -8.55 9.02 4.02
CA PHE A 227 -7.83 8.15 3.09
C PHE A 227 -8.49 6.78 2.97
N LEU A 228 -8.88 6.17 4.09
CA LEU A 228 -9.59 4.90 4.11
C LEU A 228 -10.92 5.00 3.34
N ASP A 229 -11.72 6.04 3.61
CA ASP A 229 -13.00 6.27 2.93
C ASP A 229 -12.79 6.52 1.43
N TYR A 230 -11.73 7.24 1.05
CA TYR A 230 -11.39 7.47 -0.35
C TYR A 230 -11.05 6.16 -1.07
N VAL A 231 -10.23 5.29 -0.47
CA VAL A 231 -9.89 3.96 -1.02
C VAL A 231 -11.16 3.13 -1.26
N LEU A 232 -12.11 3.17 -0.34
CA LEU A 232 -13.39 2.46 -0.45
C LEU A 232 -14.40 3.13 -1.38
N SER A 233 -14.20 4.41 -1.72
CA SER A 233 -15.11 5.17 -2.59
C SER A 233 -15.07 4.68 -4.04
N ALA A 234 -16.08 5.10 -4.83
CA ALA A 234 -16.10 4.83 -6.26
C ALA A 234 -14.86 5.40 -6.99
N ALA A 235 -14.26 6.50 -6.50
CA ALA A 235 -13.05 7.08 -7.07
C ALA A 235 -11.83 6.17 -6.81
N GLY A 236 -11.61 5.76 -5.56
CA GLY A 236 -10.53 4.82 -5.21
C GLY A 236 -10.69 3.48 -5.92
N GLN A 237 -11.90 2.94 -5.98
CA GLN A 237 -12.19 1.67 -6.65
C GLN A 237 -11.94 1.74 -8.18
N ARG A 238 -12.18 2.88 -8.82
CA ARG A 238 -11.80 3.06 -10.23
C ARG A 238 -10.29 3.00 -10.45
N VAL A 239 -9.51 3.63 -9.57
CA VAL A 239 -8.04 3.57 -9.63
C VAL A 239 -7.56 2.14 -9.42
N LEU A 240 -8.07 1.44 -8.42
CA LEU A 240 -7.72 0.04 -8.16
C LEU A 240 -8.02 -0.85 -9.37
N ALA A 241 -9.22 -0.73 -9.95
CA ALA A 241 -9.62 -1.49 -11.14
C ALA A 241 -8.74 -1.17 -12.36
N ALA A 242 -8.36 0.10 -12.57
CA ALA A 242 -7.45 0.51 -13.64
C ALA A 242 -6.03 -0.11 -13.48
N HIS A 243 -5.63 -0.42 -12.25
CA HIS A 243 -4.38 -1.14 -11.94
C HIS A 243 -4.54 -2.66 -11.91
N GLY A 244 -5.72 -3.20 -12.26
CA GLY A 244 -5.96 -4.64 -12.39
C GLY A 244 -6.37 -5.35 -11.10
N PHE A 245 -6.67 -4.61 -10.03
CA PHE A 245 -7.28 -5.21 -8.84
C PHE A 245 -8.72 -5.63 -9.14
N LEU A 246 -9.11 -6.74 -8.53
CA LEU A 246 -10.50 -7.20 -8.53
C LEU A 246 -11.28 -6.50 -7.41
N ALA A 247 -12.58 -6.34 -7.60
CA ALA A 247 -13.47 -5.78 -6.60
C ALA A 247 -13.46 -6.59 -5.30
N PRO A 248 -13.73 -5.94 -4.12
CA PRO A 248 -13.79 -6.60 -2.83
C PRO A 248 -14.85 -7.69 -2.72
#